data_1c405fcda3ab7a63741c38748d9d632a
#
_entry.id   1c405fcda3ab7a63741c38748d9d632a
#
_cell.length_a   1.000
_cell.length_b   1.000
_cell.length_c   1.000
_cell.angle_alpha   90.00
_cell.angle_beta   90.00
_cell.angle_gamma   90.00
#
_symmetry.space_group_name_H-M   'P 1'
#
loop_
_entity.id
_entity.type
_entity.pdbx_description
1 polymer ?
#
loop_
_entity_poly.entity_id
_entity_poly.type
_entity_poly.pdbx_seq_one_letter_code
_entity_poly.pdbx_strand_id
1 'polypeptide(L)'
;ILLVHHNVFKFYNDMKGRQKSGRSYLKDNLFLIDQEQFFLYKQEENWKAHGKYCFIKPIESKKSIIYKGTKEEPLFGTVKYINDQLIHLGVKEGDNISFTPDSEYEFTVEGEKLYRMFTNNITMIV
;
A
#
# COMPACT_ATOMS: atom_id res chain seq x y z
N ILE A 1 -12.87 -6.86 -3.38
CA ILE A 1 -12.13 -5.65 -3.84
C ILE A 1 -10.66 -5.84 -3.56
N LEU A 2 -9.84 -5.58 -4.57
CA LEU A 2 -8.37 -5.68 -4.48
C LEU A 2 -7.72 -4.35 -4.82
N LEU A 3 -6.65 -4.01 -4.13
CA LEU A 3 -5.73 -2.96 -4.53
C LEU A 3 -4.54 -3.63 -5.25
N VAL A 4 -4.43 -3.41 -6.55
CA VAL A 4 -3.46 -4.11 -7.40
C VAL A 4 -2.41 -3.16 -7.96
N HIS A 5 -1.30 -3.73 -8.40
CA HIS A 5 -0.26 -2.99 -9.10
C HIS A 5 -0.79 -2.46 -10.43
N HIS A 6 -0.44 -1.22 -10.78
CA HIS A 6 -0.93 -0.57 -12.00
C HIS A 6 -0.60 -1.34 -13.28
N ASN A 7 0.45 -2.15 -13.30
CA ASN A 7 0.85 -2.98 -14.44
C ASN A 7 -0.20 -4.02 -14.85
N VAL A 8 -1.13 -4.38 -13.96
CA VAL A 8 -2.19 -5.35 -14.27
C VAL A 8 -3.06 -4.88 -15.42
N PHE A 9 -3.33 -3.58 -15.49
CA PHE A 9 -4.22 -2.99 -16.50
C PHE A 9 -3.47 -2.39 -17.69
N LYS A 10 -2.19 -2.70 -17.84
CA LYS A 10 -1.36 -2.12 -18.90
C LYS A 10 -1.64 -2.77 -20.25
N PHE A 11 -1.82 -1.94 -21.28
CA PHE A 11 -1.97 -2.34 -22.67
C PHE A 11 -0.81 -1.80 -23.50
N TYR A 12 -0.45 -2.51 -24.55
CA TYR A 12 0.61 -2.13 -25.46
C TYR A 12 0.07 -2.01 -26.87
N ASN A 13 0.61 -1.10 -27.68
CA ASN A 13 0.31 -1.01 -29.09
C ASN A 13 1.28 -1.90 -29.88
N ASP A 14 0.79 -2.57 -30.93
CA ASP A 14 1.63 -3.29 -31.85
C ASP A 14 2.29 -2.35 -32.87
N MET A 15 3.12 -2.87 -33.75
CA MET A 15 3.83 -2.09 -34.76
C MET A 15 2.89 -1.39 -35.76
N LYS A 16 1.64 -1.83 -35.88
CA LYS A 16 0.61 -1.22 -36.72
C LYS A 16 -0.27 -0.23 -35.95
N GLY A 17 0.07 0.08 -34.70
CA GLY A 17 -0.69 0.99 -33.85
C GLY A 17 -1.94 0.39 -33.24
N ARG A 18 -2.18 -0.92 -33.39
CA ARG A 18 -3.33 -1.58 -32.75
C ARG A 18 -3.01 -1.88 -31.28
N GLN A 19 -4.01 -1.67 -30.43
CA GLN A 19 -3.88 -1.95 -29.01
C GLN A 19 -3.78 -3.45 -28.76
N LYS A 20 -2.73 -3.87 -28.07
CA LYS A 20 -2.57 -5.26 -27.61
C LYS A 20 -2.74 -5.32 -26.11
N SER A 21 -3.33 -6.41 -25.63
CA SER A 21 -3.44 -6.70 -24.22
C SER A 21 -2.05 -6.87 -23.58
N GLY A 22 -1.89 -6.44 -22.34
CA GLY A 22 -0.71 -6.75 -21.54
C GLY A 22 -0.73 -8.20 -21.06
N ARG A 23 0.31 -8.57 -20.32
CA ARG A 23 0.53 -9.91 -19.79
C ARG A 23 -0.64 -10.45 -18.95
N SER A 24 -1.28 -9.57 -18.21
CA SER A 24 -2.32 -9.94 -17.25
C SER A 24 -3.70 -10.08 -17.89
N TYR A 25 -3.89 -9.53 -19.07
CA TYR A 25 -5.21 -9.53 -19.72
C TYR A 25 -5.58 -10.93 -20.23
N LEU A 26 -6.77 -11.40 -19.89
CA LEU A 26 -7.29 -12.67 -20.38
C LEU A 26 -8.35 -12.46 -21.48
N LYS A 27 -9.46 -11.83 -21.14
CA LYS A 27 -10.55 -11.50 -22.09
C LYS A 27 -11.54 -10.55 -21.40
N ASP A 28 -12.28 -9.78 -22.20
CA ASP A 28 -13.31 -8.84 -21.72
C ASP A 28 -12.75 -7.96 -20.57
N ASN A 29 -13.30 -8.08 -19.38
CA ASN A 29 -12.84 -7.38 -18.18
C ASN A 29 -12.09 -8.30 -17.20
N LEU A 30 -11.59 -9.45 -17.69
CA LEU A 30 -10.89 -10.42 -16.86
C LEU A 30 -9.38 -10.28 -17.01
N PHE A 31 -8.72 -10.21 -15.86
CA PHE A 31 -7.27 -10.11 -15.75
C PHE A 31 -6.75 -11.21 -14.83
N LEU A 32 -5.64 -11.83 -15.23
CA LEU A 32 -4.90 -12.75 -14.37
C LEU A 32 -3.90 -11.96 -13.56
N ILE A 33 -3.86 -12.19 -12.26
CA ILE A 33 -2.90 -11.53 -11.37
C ILE A 33 -2.13 -12.57 -10.56
N ASP A 34 -0.83 -12.32 -10.39
CA ASP A 34 0.01 -13.09 -9.50
C ASP A 34 -0.16 -12.58 -8.06
N GLN A 35 0.22 -13.42 -7.10
CA GLN A 35 0.14 -13.05 -5.69
C GLN A 35 0.94 -11.78 -5.35
N GLU A 36 1.99 -11.49 -6.11
CA GLU A 36 2.83 -10.31 -5.90
C GLU A 36 2.26 -9.03 -6.51
N GLN A 37 1.19 -9.13 -7.31
CA GLN A 37 0.60 -8.00 -8.01
C GLN A 37 -0.54 -7.33 -7.24
N PHE A 38 -0.93 -7.85 -6.10
CA PHE A 38 -1.89 -7.15 -5.24
C PHE A 38 -1.33 -6.98 -3.84
N PHE A 39 -1.76 -5.91 -3.18
CA PHE A 39 -1.19 -5.44 -1.92
C PHE A 39 -2.18 -5.50 -0.76
N LEU A 40 -3.46 -5.33 -1.08
CA LEU A 40 -4.51 -5.14 -0.10
C LEU A 40 -5.80 -5.72 -0.65
N TYR A 41 -6.59 -6.38 0.18
CA TYR A 41 -7.89 -6.89 -0.23
C TYR A 41 -8.95 -6.63 0.84
N LYS A 42 -10.19 -6.45 0.38
CA LYS A 42 -11.34 -6.25 1.26
C LYS A 42 -12.22 -7.48 1.23
N GLN A 43 -12.46 -8.02 2.40
CA GLN A 43 -13.32 -9.17 2.62
C GLN A 43 -14.27 -8.85 3.77
N GLU A 44 -15.58 -8.99 3.56
CA GLU A 44 -16.61 -8.74 4.59
C GLU A 44 -16.42 -7.38 5.28
N GLU A 45 -16.25 -6.30 4.52
CA GLU A 45 -16.03 -4.92 4.99
C GLU A 45 -14.68 -4.67 5.68
N ASN A 46 -13.82 -5.67 5.79
CA ASN A 46 -12.51 -5.53 6.41
C ASN A 46 -11.39 -5.59 5.37
N TRP A 47 -10.47 -4.63 5.44
CA TRP A 47 -9.27 -4.63 4.62
C TRP A 47 -8.16 -5.41 5.30
N LYS A 48 -7.41 -6.19 4.52
CA LYS A 48 -6.25 -6.92 4.99
C LYS A 48 -5.10 -6.77 4.00
N ALA A 49 -3.91 -6.50 4.51
CA ALA A 49 -2.70 -6.42 3.71
C ALA A 49 -2.23 -7.83 3.32
N HIS A 50 -1.72 -7.97 2.09
CA HIS A 50 -1.34 -9.25 1.52
C HIS A 50 0.17 -9.45 1.55
N GLY A 51 0.59 -10.69 1.81
CA GLY A 51 2.00 -11.09 1.75
C GLY A 51 2.86 -10.33 2.75
N LYS A 52 3.92 -9.71 2.25
CA LYS A 52 4.86 -8.90 3.04
C LYS A 52 4.58 -7.40 2.99
N TYR A 53 3.44 -7.01 2.44
CA TYR A 53 3.02 -5.61 2.41
C TYR A 53 2.26 -5.22 3.66
N CYS A 54 2.40 -3.97 4.07
CA CYS A 54 1.59 -3.39 5.12
C CYS A 54 1.27 -1.94 4.77
N PHE A 55 0.25 -1.39 5.40
CA PHE A 55 -0.23 -0.04 5.15
C PHE A 55 -0.17 0.77 6.42
N ILE A 56 0.49 1.91 6.33
CA ILE A 56 0.81 2.77 7.45
C ILE A 56 0.13 4.12 7.22
N LYS A 57 -0.54 4.61 8.24
CA LYS A 57 -1.14 5.94 8.23
C LYS A 57 -0.10 6.95 8.71
N PRO A 58 0.14 8.03 7.97
CA PRO A 58 1.06 9.07 8.42
C PRO A 58 0.57 9.74 9.69
N ILE A 59 1.50 10.11 10.56
CA ILE A 59 1.23 10.86 11.78
C ILE A 59 1.47 12.34 11.49
N GLU A 60 0.50 13.20 11.81
CA GLU A 60 0.66 14.63 11.66
C GLU A 60 1.62 15.20 12.69
N SER A 61 2.53 16.07 12.24
CA SER A 61 3.47 16.75 13.12
C SER A 61 2.78 17.87 13.90
N LYS A 62 2.94 17.86 15.22
CA LYS A 62 2.43 18.92 16.10
C LYS A 62 3.28 20.19 16.04
N LYS A 63 4.41 20.19 15.33
CA LYS A 63 5.35 21.33 15.25
C LYS A 63 4.99 22.36 14.19
N SER A 64 3.85 22.24 13.52
CA SER A 64 3.50 23.04 12.37
C SER A 64 2.64 24.28 12.65
N ILE A 65 2.72 24.85 13.85
CA ILE A 65 1.93 26.05 14.22
C ILE A 65 2.29 27.27 13.36
N ILE A 66 3.51 27.31 12.79
CA ILE A 66 4.05 28.44 12.04
C ILE A 66 3.85 28.30 10.52
N TYR A 67 3.53 27.10 10.01
CA TYR A 67 3.39 26.83 8.60
C TYR A 67 1.94 26.52 8.22
N LYS A 68 1.48 27.13 7.12
CA LYS A 68 0.17 26.78 6.54
C LYS A 68 0.24 25.37 5.94
N GLY A 69 -0.27 24.38 6.64
CA GLY A 69 -0.33 22.99 6.22
C GLY A 69 0.12 22.04 7.32
N THR A 70 -0.44 20.84 7.31
CA THR A 70 -0.02 19.75 8.19
C THR A 70 1.26 19.14 7.65
N LYS A 71 2.31 19.10 8.48
CA LYS A 71 3.51 18.31 8.20
C LYS A 71 3.36 16.95 8.87
N GLU A 72 3.76 15.91 8.14
CA GLU A 72 3.83 14.57 8.67
C GLU A 72 5.13 14.38 9.46
N GLU A 73 5.08 13.60 10.54
CA GLU A 73 6.29 13.19 11.25
C GLU A 73 7.10 12.28 10.32
N PRO A 74 8.38 12.61 10.06
CA PRO A 74 9.20 11.77 9.20
C PRO A 74 9.52 10.43 9.86
N LEU A 75 9.48 9.36 9.09
CA LEU A 75 9.84 7.99 9.50
C LEU A 75 9.00 7.38 10.62
N PHE A 76 7.86 7.98 10.96
CA PHE A 76 6.91 7.45 11.93
C PHE A 76 5.52 7.36 11.34
N GLY A 77 4.78 6.37 11.74
CA GLY A 77 3.40 6.18 11.31
C GLY A 77 2.64 5.24 12.23
N THR A 78 1.34 5.13 11.98
CA THR A 78 0.46 4.23 12.71
C THR A 78 0.06 3.09 11.79
N VAL A 79 0.16 1.85 12.26
CA VAL A 79 -0.21 0.67 11.48
C VAL A 79 -1.72 0.68 11.24
N LYS A 80 -2.12 0.75 9.97
CA LYS A 80 -3.54 0.73 9.56
C LYS A 80 -4.00 -0.66 9.14
N TYR A 81 -3.28 -1.28 8.21
CA TYR A 81 -3.59 -2.64 7.73
C TYR A 81 -2.37 -3.52 7.88
N ILE A 82 -2.57 -4.64 8.55
CA ILE A 82 -1.50 -5.54 8.99
C ILE A 82 -1.47 -6.79 8.12
N ASN A 83 -0.31 -7.40 7.98
CA ASN A 83 -0.12 -8.70 7.35
C ASN A 83 0.19 -9.78 8.39
N ASP A 84 0.23 -11.03 7.95
CA ASP A 84 0.46 -12.16 8.86
C ASP A 84 1.87 -12.13 9.48
N GLN A 85 2.87 -11.62 8.76
CA GLN A 85 4.24 -11.49 9.30
C GLN A 85 4.28 -10.55 10.50
N LEU A 86 3.58 -9.42 10.41
CA LEU A 86 3.51 -8.45 11.51
C LEU A 86 2.75 -9.02 12.71
N ILE A 87 1.70 -9.80 12.46
CA ILE A 87 0.96 -10.48 13.54
C ILE A 87 1.90 -11.41 14.31
N HIS A 88 2.72 -12.18 13.61
CA HIS A 88 3.71 -13.06 14.25
C HIS A 88 4.77 -12.30 15.04
N LEU A 89 5.10 -11.09 14.63
CA LEU A 89 6.06 -10.23 15.33
C LEU A 89 5.44 -9.46 16.50
N GLY A 90 4.15 -9.62 16.75
CA GLY A 90 3.45 -8.95 17.83
C GLY A 90 2.99 -7.54 17.53
N VAL A 91 3.06 -7.11 16.27
CA VAL A 91 2.56 -5.79 15.86
C VAL A 91 1.06 -5.85 15.67
N LYS A 92 0.35 -4.82 16.10
CA LYS A 92 -1.11 -4.72 16.01
C LYS A 92 -1.51 -3.47 15.22
N GLU A 93 -2.69 -3.51 14.63
CA GLU A 93 -3.31 -2.31 14.06
C GLU A 93 -3.45 -1.25 15.14
N GLY A 94 -3.11 -0.01 14.80
CA GLY A 94 -3.10 1.09 15.74
C GLY A 94 -1.77 1.33 16.45
N ASP A 95 -0.81 0.40 16.32
CA ASP A 95 0.52 0.61 16.88
C ASP A 95 1.26 1.72 16.14
N ASN A 96 1.98 2.56 16.88
CA ASN A 96 2.88 3.53 16.29
C ASN A 96 4.23 2.85 16.04
N ILE A 97 4.75 3.05 14.84
CA ILE A 97 6.00 2.41 14.40
C ILE A 97 6.93 3.43 13.75
N SER A 98 8.20 3.09 13.70
CA SER A 98 9.17 3.78 12.85
C SER A 98 9.53 2.89 11.66
N PHE A 99 9.97 3.51 10.57
CA PHE A 99 10.32 2.80 9.34
C PHE A 99 11.55 3.41 8.68
N THR A 100 12.15 2.65 7.75
CA THR A 100 13.36 3.10 7.03
C THR A 100 13.05 4.23 6.05
N PRO A 101 14.02 5.14 5.77
CA PRO A 101 13.83 6.19 4.77
C PRO A 101 13.52 5.63 3.39
N ASP A 102 12.72 6.39 2.63
CA ASP A 102 12.40 6.10 1.23
C ASP A 102 11.73 4.73 0.99
N SER A 103 11.08 4.19 2.01
CA SER A 103 10.37 2.91 1.91
C SER A 103 8.88 3.06 1.65
N GLU A 104 8.33 4.24 1.87
CA GLU A 104 6.91 4.52 1.73
C GLU A 104 6.50 4.74 0.28
N TYR A 105 5.37 4.15 -0.10
CA TYR A 105 4.71 4.39 -1.37
C TYR A 105 3.27 4.81 -1.11
N GLU A 106 2.91 6.00 -1.58
CA GLU A 106 1.61 6.61 -1.28
C GLU A 106 0.46 5.97 -2.05
N PHE A 107 -0.61 5.65 -1.32
CA PHE A 107 -1.89 5.24 -1.88
C PHE A 107 -3.02 5.99 -1.19
N THR A 108 -4.11 6.21 -1.92
CA THR A 108 -5.36 6.67 -1.32
C THR A 108 -6.35 5.51 -1.32
N VAL A 109 -6.78 5.10 -0.14
CA VAL A 109 -7.71 4.00 0.05
C VAL A 109 -8.95 4.54 0.76
N GLU A 110 -10.09 4.49 0.08
CA GLU A 110 -11.37 5.02 0.59
C GLU A 110 -11.26 6.46 1.10
N GLY A 111 -10.53 7.31 0.36
CA GLY A 111 -10.34 8.71 0.70
C GLY A 111 -9.26 9.00 1.73
N GLU A 112 -8.61 7.98 2.28
CA GLU A 112 -7.56 8.11 3.28
C GLU A 112 -6.19 7.87 2.65
N LYS A 113 -5.24 8.77 2.93
CA LYS A 113 -3.85 8.64 2.50
C LYS A 113 -3.14 7.61 3.37
N LEU A 114 -2.56 6.60 2.72
CA LEU A 114 -1.80 5.54 3.38
C LEU A 114 -0.47 5.32 2.67
N TYR A 115 0.52 4.83 3.39
CA TYR A 115 1.79 4.41 2.83
C TYR A 115 1.90 2.89 2.80
N ARG A 116 2.12 2.35 1.61
CA ARG A 116 2.46 0.93 1.46
C ARG A 116 3.95 0.78 1.73
N MET A 117 4.32 -0.21 2.51
CA MET A 117 5.70 -0.60 2.71
C MET A 117 5.81 -2.10 2.96
N PHE A 118 7.03 -2.61 2.98
CA PHE A 118 7.29 -4.01 3.34
C PHE A 118 7.43 -4.16 4.85
N THR A 119 7.12 -5.36 5.35
CA THR A 119 7.36 -5.69 6.77
C THR A 119 8.78 -5.34 7.21
N ASN A 120 9.78 -5.62 6.35
CA ASN A 120 11.19 -5.36 6.63
C ASN A 120 11.55 -3.88 6.76
N ASN A 121 10.68 -2.99 6.32
CA ASN A 121 10.91 -1.54 6.43
C ASN A 121 10.54 -1.00 7.81
N ILE A 122 9.79 -1.74 8.59
CA ILE A 122 9.46 -1.36 9.95
C ILE A 122 10.67 -1.65 10.84
N THR A 123 11.12 -0.64 11.57
CA THR A 123 12.33 -0.75 12.38
C THR A 123 12.03 -0.94 13.86
N MET A 124 10.94 -0.36 14.35
CA MET A 124 10.66 -0.37 15.79
C MET A 124 9.19 -0.06 16.06
N ILE A 125 8.64 -0.65 17.12
CA ILE A 125 7.36 -0.24 17.70
C ILE A 125 7.66 0.85 18.73
N VAL A 126 6.97 1.95 18.59
CA VAL A 126 7.20 3.12 19.48
C VAL A 126 6.20 3.14 20.63
#